data_16083c317cfbc32a6815c7f5b52cb996
#
_entry.id   16083c317cfbc32a6815c7f5b52cb996
#
_cell.length_a   1.000
_cell.length_b   1.000
_cell.length_c   1.000
_cell.angle_alpha   90.00
_cell.angle_beta   90.00
_cell.angle_gamma   90.00
#
_symmetry.space_group_name_H-M   'P 1'
#
loop_
_entity.id
_entity.type
_entity.pdbx_description
1 polymer ?
#
loop_
_entity_poly.entity_id
_entity_poly.type
_entity_poly.pdbx_seq_one_letter_code
_entity_poly.pdbx_strand_id
1 'polypeptide(L)'
;QGMADLCGCHLWDEESDTYNIPFVRRLLPGVPAVLVNLAHRRIGLIVPPGNPAKLSSLNDLVRPGSRFVNRNPGSGTRVWLDAQLKKLKIQASQINGYHLEKATHSEVAQVVAEGTADVGLGIEAVALSFDLDFVNLTTEAYDLIIPEEKWPMPAIQALVSWLQTPQAKAAISNLGGYDTLTTGNITWIN
;
A
#
# COMPACT_ATOMS: atom_id res chain seq x y z
N GLN A 1 -10.60 -11.36 18.78
CA GLN A 1 -10.96 -12.77 18.52
C GLN A 1 -9.82 -13.75 18.87
N GLY A 2 -8.65 -13.25 19.36
CA GLY A 2 -7.57 -14.06 19.92
C GLY A 2 -6.80 -14.96 18.93
N MET A 3 -6.98 -14.76 17.61
CA MET A 3 -6.31 -15.57 16.59
C MET A 3 -4.92 -15.04 16.22
N ALA A 4 -4.60 -13.80 16.57
CA ALA A 4 -3.31 -13.16 16.30
C ALA A 4 -2.97 -12.18 17.42
N ASP A 5 -1.69 -12.04 17.74
CA ASP A 5 -1.19 -11.13 18.76
C ASP A 5 -0.86 -9.74 18.17
N LEU A 6 -0.70 -9.65 16.87
CA LEU A 6 -0.54 -8.42 16.08
C LEU A 6 -1.03 -8.61 14.65
N CYS A 7 -1.30 -7.52 13.94
CA CYS A 7 -1.57 -7.56 12.50
C CYS A 7 -0.93 -6.36 11.78
N GLY A 8 -0.60 -6.55 10.49
CA GLY A 8 -0.21 -5.46 9.61
C GLY A 8 -1.44 -4.72 9.08
N CYS A 9 -1.35 -3.40 8.98
CA CYS A 9 -2.43 -2.54 8.52
C CYS A 9 -1.90 -1.39 7.65
N HIS A 10 -2.65 -1.06 6.59
CA HIS A 10 -2.37 0.07 5.70
C HIS A 10 -3.68 0.66 5.13
N LEU A 11 -4.65 0.87 6.00
CA LEU A 11 -5.99 1.34 5.62
C LEU A 11 -6.03 2.87 5.59
N TRP A 12 -6.27 3.40 4.41
CA TRP A 12 -6.43 4.84 4.19
C TRP A 12 -7.86 5.28 4.48
N ASP A 13 -8.00 6.35 5.24
CA ASP A 13 -9.27 6.97 5.59
C ASP A 13 -9.49 8.24 4.75
N GLU A 14 -10.55 8.23 3.93
CA GLU A 14 -10.83 9.31 2.99
C GLU A 14 -11.17 10.64 3.68
N GLU A 15 -11.82 10.57 4.84
CA GLU A 15 -12.31 11.76 5.55
C GLU A 15 -11.17 12.54 6.21
N SER A 16 -10.26 11.83 6.88
CA SER A 16 -9.13 12.45 7.59
C SER A 16 -7.86 12.55 6.74
N ASP A 17 -7.82 11.90 5.57
CA ASP A 17 -6.63 11.72 4.72
C ASP A 17 -5.44 11.13 5.49
N THR A 18 -5.73 10.24 6.44
CA THR A 18 -4.73 9.58 7.28
C THR A 18 -4.83 8.07 7.19
N TYR A 19 -3.83 7.36 7.75
CA TYR A 19 -3.79 5.90 7.75
C TYR A 19 -4.07 5.33 9.12
N ASN A 20 -4.69 4.16 9.15
CA ASN A 20 -4.79 3.18 10.23
C ASN A 20 -5.54 3.65 11.49
N ILE A 21 -5.20 4.77 12.10
CA ILE A 21 -5.79 5.21 13.39
C ILE A 21 -7.32 5.29 13.36
N PRO A 22 -7.98 5.91 12.35
CA PRO A 22 -9.44 5.96 12.29
C PRO A 22 -10.07 4.57 12.22
N PHE A 23 -9.42 3.64 11.53
CA PHE A 23 -9.89 2.26 11.43
C PHE A 23 -9.73 1.50 12.73
N VAL A 24 -8.60 1.66 13.43
CA VAL A 24 -8.38 1.02 14.74
C VAL A 24 -9.46 1.45 15.71
N ARG A 25 -9.73 2.76 15.82
CA ARG A 25 -10.79 3.30 16.70
C ARG A 25 -12.19 2.77 16.35
N ARG A 26 -12.47 2.58 15.07
CA ARG A 26 -13.78 2.13 14.58
C ARG A 26 -13.95 0.61 14.72
N LEU A 27 -12.91 -0.18 14.47
CA LEU A 27 -12.97 -1.63 14.47
C LEU A 27 -12.69 -2.26 15.84
N LEU A 28 -11.99 -1.54 16.71
CA LEU A 28 -11.63 -1.94 18.06
C LEU A 28 -12.13 -0.91 19.09
N PRO A 29 -13.44 -0.61 19.14
CA PRO A 29 -13.96 0.43 20.03
C PRO A 29 -13.70 0.06 21.50
N GLY A 30 -13.04 0.96 22.24
CA GLY A 30 -12.71 0.76 23.64
C GLY A 30 -11.60 -0.26 23.92
N VAL A 31 -10.90 -0.75 22.91
CA VAL A 31 -9.72 -1.60 23.07
C VAL A 31 -8.47 -0.74 22.83
N PRO A 32 -7.68 -0.46 23.88
CA PRO A 32 -6.43 0.25 23.72
C PRO A 32 -5.46 -0.56 22.84
N ALA A 33 -4.78 0.14 21.93
CA ALA A 33 -3.85 -0.49 21.00
C ALA A 33 -2.60 0.36 20.80
N VAL A 34 -1.54 -0.29 20.32
CA VAL A 34 -0.28 0.34 19.95
C VAL A 34 -0.09 0.16 18.46
N LEU A 35 0.17 1.24 17.75
CA LEU A 35 0.67 1.21 16.38
C LEU A 35 2.19 1.33 16.39
N VAL A 36 2.86 0.44 15.68
CA VAL A 36 4.30 0.51 15.42
C VAL A 36 4.48 0.65 13.91
N ASN A 37 5.04 1.77 13.48
CA ASN A 37 5.30 1.97 12.06
C ASN A 37 6.33 0.96 11.54
N LEU A 38 5.94 0.19 10.54
CA LEU A 38 6.85 -0.74 9.86
C LEU A 38 7.65 0.00 8.78
N ALA A 39 6.96 0.72 7.90
CA ALA A 39 7.56 1.54 6.86
C ALA A 39 6.49 2.42 6.18
N HIS A 40 6.93 3.44 5.45
CA HIS A 40 6.12 4.03 4.40
C HIS A 40 6.49 3.41 3.06
N ARG A 41 5.51 3.18 2.18
CA ARG A 41 5.75 2.61 0.86
C ARG A 41 5.04 3.41 -0.22
N ARG A 42 5.66 3.52 -1.38
CA ARG A 42 5.09 4.26 -2.51
C ARG A 42 4.07 3.42 -3.24
N ILE A 43 2.91 4.03 -3.51
CA ILE A 43 1.82 3.50 -4.34
C ILE A 43 1.78 4.30 -5.63
N GLY A 44 1.67 3.61 -6.77
CA GLY A 44 1.68 4.29 -8.05
C GLY A 44 1.40 3.38 -9.23
N LEU A 45 1.65 3.91 -10.43
CA LEU A 45 1.47 3.18 -11.65
C LEU A 45 2.72 2.34 -11.94
N ILE A 46 2.52 1.05 -12.11
CA ILE A 46 3.50 0.11 -12.63
C ILE A 46 3.38 0.13 -14.16
N VAL A 47 4.45 0.45 -14.85
CA VAL A 47 4.47 0.60 -16.32
C VAL A 47 5.67 -0.16 -16.93
N PRO A 48 5.61 -0.54 -18.21
CA PRO A 48 6.75 -1.13 -18.89
C PRO A 48 7.98 -0.21 -18.87
N PRO A 49 9.21 -0.77 -19.02
CA PRO A 49 10.44 0.01 -19.06
C PRO A 49 10.38 1.15 -20.08
N GLY A 50 10.84 2.33 -19.69
CA GLY A 50 10.79 3.55 -20.49
C GLY A 50 9.43 4.22 -20.54
N ASN A 51 8.42 3.68 -19.86
CA ASN A 51 7.05 4.23 -19.85
C ASN A 51 6.58 4.68 -21.23
N PRO A 52 6.45 3.77 -22.22
CA PRO A 52 6.21 4.12 -23.61
C PRO A 52 4.90 4.88 -23.83
N ALA A 53 3.90 4.66 -22.99
CA ALA A 53 2.62 5.38 -23.01
C ALA A 53 2.68 6.76 -22.32
N LYS A 54 3.82 7.14 -21.71
CA LYS A 54 4.05 8.41 -21.00
C LYS A 54 2.94 8.70 -19.99
N LEU A 55 2.57 7.70 -19.21
CA LEU A 55 1.58 7.81 -18.15
C LEU A 55 2.22 8.49 -16.94
N SER A 56 1.57 9.50 -16.37
CA SER A 56 2.10 10.33 -15.26
C SER A 56 1.11 10.53 -14.12
N SER A 57 -0.16 10.20 -14.36
CA SER A 57 -1.24 10.43 -13.41
C SER A 57 -2.42 9.49 -13.65
N LEU A 58 -3.39 9.48 -12.72
CA LEU A 58 -4.65 8.73 -12.88
C LEU A 58 -5.50 9.24 -14.06
N ASN A 59 -5.36 10.51 -14.45
CA ASN A 59 -6.07 11.04 -15.63
C ASN A 59 -5.63 10.35 -16.92
N ASP A 60 -4.44 9.79 -16.96
CA ASP A 60 -3.92 9.13 -18.15
C ASP A 60 -4.53 7.74 -18.37
N LEU A 61 -5.18 7.17 -17.36
CA LEU A 61 -5.85 5.86 -17.47
C LEU A 61 -7.03 5.86 -18.44
N VAL A 62 -7.61 7.03 -18.74
CA VAL A 62 -8.71 7.17 -19.69
C VAL A 62 -8.25 7.43 -21.13
N ARG A 63 -6.94 7.45 -21.38
CA ARG A 63 -6.42 7.64 -22.74
C ARG A 63 -6.83 6.47 -23.64
N PRO A 64 -7.28 6.75 -24.87
CA PRO A 64 -7.57 5.70 -25.84
C PRO A 64 -6.38 4.76 -26.06
N GLY A 65 -6.65 3.45 -26.01
CA GLY A 65 -5.64 2.42 -26.20
C GLY A 65 -4.86 2.02 -24.96
N SER A 66 -4.95 2.75 -23.83
CA SER A 66 -4.34 2.33 -22.57
C SER A 66 -5.11 1.13 -21.99
N ARG A 67 -4.39 0.04 -21.69
CA ARG A 67 -4.94 -1.17 -21.06
C ARG A 67 -4.49 -1.21 -19.61
N PHE A 68 -5.43 -1.09 -18.69
CA PHE A 68 -5.18 -1.09 -17.25
C PHE A 68 -5.43 -2.46 -16.62
N VAL A 69 -4.64 -2.84 -15.62
CA VAL A 69 -4.92 -3.95 -14.72
C VAL A 69 -5.06 -3.45 -13.29
N ASN A 70 -6.11 -3.87 -12.61
CA ASN A 70 -6.51 -3.38 -11.30
C ASN A 70 -6.21 -4.41 -10.19
N ARG A 71 -6.29 -3.95 -8.96
CA ARG A 71 -6.37 -4.81 -7.79
C ARG A 71 -7.83 -5.25 -7.57
N ASN A 72 -7.98 -6.39 -6.92
CA ASN A 72 -9.29 -6.91 -6.54
C ASN A 72 -10.05 -5.95 -5.60
N PRO A 73 -11.40 -5.95 -5.63
CA PRO A 73 -12.22 -5.20 -4.69
C PRO A 73 -11.86 -5.53 -3.23
N GLY A 74 -11.87 -4.51 -2.38
CA GLY A 74 -11.54 -4.62 -0.96
C GLY A 74 -10.04 -4.57 -0.63
N SER A 75 -9.12 -4.58 -1.60
CA SER A 75 -7.72 -4.24 -1.34
C SER A 75 -7.59 -2.75 -1.03
N GLY A 76 -6.71 -2.39 -0.07
CA GLY A 76 -6.49 -0.98 0.30
C GLY A 76 -6.11 -0.09 -0.89
N THR A 77 -5.27 -0.60 -1.79
CA THR A 77 -4.88 0.09 -3.03
C THR A 77 -6.07 0.35 -3.96
N ARG A 78 -7.02 -0.60 -4.07
CA ARG A 78 -8.23 -0.42 -4.86
C ARG A 78 -9.18 0.59 -4.21
N VAL A 79 -9.36 0.53 -2.89
CA VAL A 79 -10.18 1.51 -2.15
C VAL A 79 -9.64 2.93 -2.36
N TRP A 80 -8.32 3.10 -2.25
CA TRP A 80 -7.68 4.38 -2.53
C TRP A 80 -7.91 4.84 -3.97
N LEU A 81 -7.69 3.96 -4.96
CA LEU A 81 -7.91 4.27 -6.38
C LEU A 81 -9.34 4.77 -6.62
N ASP A 82 -10.33 4.01 -6.15
CA ASP A 82 -11.74 4.32 -6.40
C ASP A 82 -12.13 5.68 -5.82
N ALA A 83 -11.61 6.00 -4.64
CA ALA A 83 -11.80 7.32 -4.02
C ALA A 83 -11.13 8.45 -4.84
N GLN A 84 -9.90 8.24 -5.36
CA GLN A 84 -9.23 9.23 -6.20
C GLN A 84 -9.96 9.43 -7.54
N LEU A 85 -10.42 8.34 -8.17
CA LEU A 85 -11.21 8.42 -9.42
C LEU A 85 -12.49 9.21 -9.20
N LYS A 86 -13.18 9.02 -8.07
CA LYS A 86 -14.36 9.80 -7.69
C LYS A 86 -14.04 11.28 -7.55
N LYS A 87 -12.94 11.63 -6.86
CA LYS A 87 -12.46 13.03 -6.72
C LYS A 87 -12.15 13.66 -8.08
N LEU A 88 -11.56 12.91 -8.99
CA LEU A 88 -11.23 13.32 -10.36
C LEU A 88 -12.44 13.29 -11.32
N LYS A 89 -13.61 12.81 -10.87
CA LYS A 89 -14.82 12.60 -11.68
C LYS A 89 -14.61 11.65 -12.86
N ILE A 90 -13.71 10.69 -12.71
CA ILE A 90 -13.45 9.63 -13.69
C ILE A 90 -14.34 8.43 -13.36
N GLN A 91 -15.10 7.98 -14.34
CA GLN A 91 -15.93 6.78 -14.18
C GLN A 91 -15.12 5.53 -14.52
N ALA A 92 -15.36 4.43 -13.80
CA ALA A 92 -14.72 3.14 -14.06
C ALA A 92 -14.89 2.66 -15.51
N SER A 93 -16.03 2.95 -16.12
CA SER A 93 -16.35 2.60 -17.53
C SER A 93 -15.47 3.33 -18.55
N GLN A 94 -14.80 4.40 -18.18
CA GLN A 94 -13.89 5.14 -19.05
C GLN A 94 -12.49 4.52 -19.08
N ILE A 95 -12.18 3.61 -18.14
CA ILE A 95 -10.86 2.98 -18.02
C ILE A 95 -10.94 1.59 -18.64
N ASN A 96 -10.25 1.40 -19.75
CA ASN A 96 -10.15 0.10 -20.41
C ASN A 96 -9.35 -0.87 -19.52
N GLY A 97 -9.94 -1.98 -19.13
CA GLY A 97 -9.33 -2.96 -18.24
C GLY A 97 -9.58 -2.72 -16.74
N TYR A 98 -10.42 -1.75 -16.34
CA TYR A 98 -10.75 -1.52 -14.93
C TYR A 98 -11.22 -2.78 -14.20
N HIS A 99 -11.92 -3.69 -14.89
CA HIS A 99 -12.41 -4.97 -14.36
C HIS A 99 -11.45 -6.14 -14.58
N LEU A 100 -10.27 -5.92 -15.16
CA LEU A 100 -9.19 -6.89 -15.17
C LEU A 100 -8.50 -6.85 -13.81
N GLU A 101 -8.84 -7.77 -12.93
CA GLU A 101 -8.48 -7.73 -11.51
C GLU A 101 -7.47 -8.81 -11.16
N LYS A 102 -6.55 -8.47 -10.25
CA LYS A 102 -5.55 -9.37 -9.68
C LYS A 102 -5.52 -9.28 -8.16
N ALA A 103 -5.28 -10.42 -7.50
CA ALA A 103 -5.33 -10.52 -6.04
C ALA A 103 -4.09 -9.92 -5.35
N THR A 104 -2.94 -9.89 -6.03
CA THR A 104 -1.68 -9.42 -5.46
C THR A 104 -1.02 -8.33 -6.31
N HIS A 105 -0.10 -7.55 -5.73
CA HIS A 105 0.69 -6.60 -6.49
C HIS A 105 1.61 -7.29 -7.50
N SER A 106 2.13 -8.47 -7.15
CA SER A 106 3.00 -9.26 -8.05
C SER A 106 2.25 -9.75 -9.28
N GLU A 107 1.00 -10.20 -9.13
CA GLU A 107 0.17 -10.57 -10.29
C GLU A 107 -0.16 -9.37 -11.19
N VAL A 108 -0.35 -8.18 -10.61
CA VAL A 108 -0.50 -6.94 -11.40
C VAL A 108 0.77 -6.65 -12.20
N ALA A 109 1.94 -6.68 -11.55
CA ALA A 109 3.22 -6.45 -12.22
C ALA A 109 3.49 -7.50 -13.31
N GLN A 110 3.18 -8.77 -13.05
CA GLN A 110 3.32 -9.83 -14.03
C GLN A 110 2.52 -9.55 -15.30
N VAL A 111 1.24 -9.14 -15.18
CA VAL A 111 0.39 -8.81 -16.32
C VAL A 111 0.95 -7.66 -17.17
N VAL A 112 1.60 -6.68 -16.49
CA VAL A 112 2.29 -5.57 -17.18
C VAL A 112 3.57 -6.05 -17.85
N ALA A 113 4.38 -6.86 -17.16
CA ALA A 113 5.63 -7.42 -17.69
C ALA A 113 5.38 -8.31 -18.94
N GLU A 114 4.28 -9.08 -18.95
CA GLU A 114 3.86 -9.90 -20.07
C GLU A 114 3.26 -9.09 -21.23
N GLY A 115 3.11 -7.77 -21.10
CA GLY A 115 2.51 -6.90 -22.14
C GLY A 115 1.01 -7.10 -22.34
N THR A 116 0.33 -7.80 -21.43
CA THR A 116 -1.14 -7.97 -21.46
C THR A 116 -1.86 -6.70 -21.06
N ALA A 117 -1.28 -5.91 -20.14
CA ALA A 117 -1.69 -4.56 -19.81
C ALA A 117 -0.51 -3.58 -20.01
N ASP A 118 -0.84 -2.31 -20.24
CA ASP A 118 0.13 -1.23 -20.41
C ASP A 118 0.45 -0.53 -19.08
N VAL A 119 -0.42 -0.72 -18.07
CA VAL A 119 -0.29 -0.11 -16.76
C VAL A 119 -1.07 -0.88 -15.71
N GLY A 120 -0.52 -0.95 -14.50
CA GLY A 120 -1.20 -1.47 -13.32
C GLY A 120 -1.03 -0.54 -12.12
N LEU A 121 -1.85 -0.71 -11.08
CA LEU A 121 -1.69 0.02 -9.82
C LEU A 121 -1.08 -0.89 -8.76
N GLY A 122 0.04 -0.45 -8.17
CA GLY A 122 0.73 -1.27 -7.18
C GLY A 122 1.76 -0.52 -6.37
N ILE A 123 2.65 -1.27 -5.72
CA ILE A 123 3.76 -0.74 -4.92
C ILE A 123 5.06 -0.75 -5.72
N GLU A 124 5.92 0.24 -5.47
CA GLU A 124 7.20 0.38 -6.17
C GLU A 124 8.11 -0.82 -6.01
N ALA A 125 8.21 -1.39 -4.80
CA ALA A 125 9.04 -2.56 -4.56
C ALA A 125 8.72 -3.73 -5.51
N VAL A 126 7.44 -3.90 -5.86
CA VAL A 126 7.04 -4.94 -6.81
C VAL A 126 7.37 -4.54 -8.24
N ALA A 127 7.20 -3.30 -8.65
CA ALA A 127 7.65 -2.85 -9.97
C ALA A 127 9.14 -3.15 -10.18
N LEU A 128 9.98 -2.79 -9.20
CA LEU A 128 11.41 -3.05 -9.21
C LEU A 128 11.75 -4.54 -9.31
N SER A 129 10.99 -5.41 -8.62
CA SER A 129 11.23 -6.88 -8.66
C SER A 129 10.89 -7.54 -10.00
N PHE A 130 10.17 -6.84 -10.87
CA PHE A 130 9.82 -7.27 -12.24
C PHE A 130 10.55 -6.46 -13.32
N ASP A 131 11.58 -5.67 -12.97
CA ASP A 131 12.30 -4.78 -13.88
C ASP A 131 11.38 -3.81 -14.64
N LEU A 132 10.31 -3.35 -13.98
CA LEU A 132 9.33 -2.40 -14.49
C LEU A 132 9.60 -1.00 -13.97
N ASP A 133 9.19 0.01 -14.74
CA ASP A 133 9.21 1.40 -14.30
C ASP A 133 8.01 1.71 -13.39
N PHE A 134 8.16 2.75 -12.58
CA PHE A 134 7.18 3.15 -11.61
C PHE A 134 6.92 4.65 -11.61
N VAL A 135 5.63 5.04 -11.61
CA VAL A 135 5.20 6.43 -11.49
C VAL A 135 4.54 6.61 -10.13
N ASN A 136 5.22 7.30 -9.22
CA ASN A 136 4.70 7.51 -7.87
C ASN A 136 3.45 8.40 -7.86
N LEU A 137 2.39 7.97 -7.18
CA LEU A 137 1.16 8.73 -7.01
C LEU A 137 0.93 9.17 -5.56
N THR A 138 1.29 8.32 -4.61
CA THR A 138 1.11 8.58 -3.18
C THR A 138 2.03 7.69 -2.34
N THR A 139 2.03 7.95 -1.04
CA THR A 139 2.74 7.14 -0.05
C THR A 139 1.74 6.66 1.00
N GLU A 140 1.78 5.39 1.36
CA GLU A 140 0.95 4.81 2.41
C GLU A 140 1.79 4.43 3.64
N ALA A 141 1.20 4.58 4.83
CA ALA A 141 1.79 4.08 6.07
C ALA A 141 1.40 2.63 6.28
N TYR A 142 2.39 1.77 6.44
CA TYR A 142 2.21 0.37 6.84
C TYR A 142 2.60 0.23 8.31
N ASP A 143 1.61 -0.05 9.16
CA ASP A 143 1.80 -0.16 10.60
C ASP A 143 1.47 -1.56 11.11
N LEU A 144 2.11 -1.95 12.20
CA LEU A 144 1.73 -3.10 13.02
C LEU A 144 0.77 -2.61 14.10
N ILE A 145 -0.40 -3.23 14.18
CA ILE A 145 -1.38 -2.98 15.24
C ILE A 145 -1.23 -4.07 16.30
N ILE A 146 -1.03 -3.68 17.54
CA ILE A 146 -0.78 -4.55 18.68
C ILE A 146 -1.79 -4.16 19.77
N PRO A 147 -2.70 -5.05 20.18
CA PRO A 147 -3.53 -4.80 21.37
C PRO A 147 -2.66 -4.52 22.60
N GLU A 148 -3.03 -3.54 23.43
CA GLU A 148 -2.21 -3.16 24.59
C GLU A 148 -1.91 -4.36 25.52
N GLU A 149 -2.87 -5.27 25.70
CA GLU A 149 -2.67 -6.48 26.49
C GLU A 149 -1.53 -7.40 25.98
N LYS A 150 -1.21 -7.31 24.69
CA LYS A 150 -0.14 -8.08 24.03
C LYS A 150 1.21 -7.35 24.05
N TRP A 151 1.19 -6.05 24.33
CA TRP A 151 2.40 -5.22 24.29
C TRP A 151 3.55 -5.76 25.17
N PRO A 152 3.33 -6.26 26.41
CA PRO A 152 4.43 -6.76 27.25
C PRO A 152 4.99 -8.13 26.81
N MET A 153 4.47 -8.76 25.75
CA MET A 153 4.99 -10.05 25.28
C MET A 153 6.46 -9.92 24.83
N PRO A 154 7.37 -10.80 25.28
CA PRO A 154 8.79 -10.73 24.92
C PRO A 154 9.05 -10.72 23.41
N ALA A 155 8.27 -11.48 22.64
CA ALA A 155 8.39 -11.50 21.18
C ALA A 155 8.01 -10.17 20.54
N ILE A 156 6.97 -9.49 21.02
CA ILE A 156 6.57 -8.16 20.56
C ILE A 156 7.66 -7.13 20.88
N GLN A 157 8.16 -7.14 22.11
CA GLN A 157 9.23 -6.21 22.53
C GLN A 157 10.52 -6.43 21.74
N ALA A 158 10.88 -7.68 21.46
CA ALA A 158 12.03 -8.02 20.63
C ALA A 158 11.86 -7.50 19.19
N LEU A 159 10.68 -7.72 18.59
CA LEU A 159 10.35 -7.21 17.25
C LEU A 159 10.45 -5.68 17.19
N VAL A 160 9.81 -4.98 18.13
CA VAL A 160 9.79 -3.51 18.15
C VAL A 160 11.21 -2.96 18.36
N SER A 161 11.96 -3.54 19.31
CA SER A 161 13.36 -3.15 19.52
C SER A 161 14.22 -3.37 18.28
N TRP A 162 14.01 -4.47 17.56
CA TRP A 162 14.73 -4.74 16.31
C TRP A 162 14.37 -3.73 15.22
N LEU A 163 13.08 -3.40 15.04
CA LEU A 163 12.63 -2.42 14.04
C LEU A 163 13.28 -1.03 14.24
N GLN A 164 13.62 -0.67 15.47
CA GLN A 164 14.29 0.61 15.78
C GLN A 164 15.77 0.61 15.41
N THR A 165 16.36 -0.54 15.09
CA THR A 165 17.80 -0.65 14.78
C THR A 165 18.13 -0.17 13.36
N PRO A 166 19.35 0.36 13.13
CA PRO A 166 19.81 0.69 11.78
C PRO A 166 19.80 -0.53 10.83
N GLN A 167 20.06 -1.73 11.36
CA GLN A 167 20.07 -2.97 10.59
C GLN A 167 18.69 -3.31 10.03
N ALA A 168 17.63 -3.17 10.84
CA ALA A 168 16.25 -3.40 10.39
C ALA A 168 15.86 -2.38 9.31
N LYS A 169 16.15 -1.10 9.55
CA LYS A 169 15.88 -0.01 8.59
C LYS A 169 16.59 -0.25 7.26
N ALA A 170 17.86 -0.63 7.31
CA ALA A 170 18.63 -0.97 6.10
C ALA A 170 18.04 -2.19 5.37
N ALA A 171 17.67 -3.25 6.10
CA ALA A 171 17.07 -4.45 5.50
C ALA A 171 15.76 -4.13 4.77
N ILE A 172 14.89 -3.29 5.34
CA ILE A 172 13.63 -2.87 4.72
C ILE A 172 13.91 -1.95 3.51
N SER A 173 14.77 -0.95 3.68
CA SER A 173 15.11 0.01 2.63
C SER A 173 15.74 -0.65 1.40
N ASN A 174 16.54 -1.69 1.59
CA ASN A 174 17.19 -2.44 0.52
C ASN A 174 16.21 -3.24 -0.38
N LEU A 175 14.96 -3.42 0.06
CA LEU A 175 13.90 -3.98 -0.80
C LEU A 175 13.47 -3.01 -1.91
N GLY A 176 13.86 -1.73 -1.82
CA GLY A 176 13.43 -0.68 -2.73
C GLY A 176 11.97 -0.21 -2.47
N GLY A 177 11.71 1.07 -2.71
CA GLY A 177 10.35 1.62 -2.59
C GLY A 177 9.78 1.78 -1.17
N TYR A 178 10.61 1.54 -0.14
CA TYR A 178 10.25 1.72 1.27
C TYR A 178 11.04 2.87 1.90
N ASP A 179 10.33 3.78 2.58
CA ASP A 179 10.90 4.79 3.45
C ASP A 179 10.84 4.31 4.90
N THR A 180 12.00 4.29 5.55
CA THR A 180 12.20 3.77 6.91
C THR A 180 12.47 4.88 7.94
N LEU A 181 12.25 6.15 7.60
CA LEU A 181 12.51 7.28 8.50
C LEU A 181 11.79 7.12 9.84
N THR A 182 10.54 6.69 9.80
CA THR A 182 9.69 6.51 10.98
C THR A 182 9.56 5.05 11.43
N THR A 183 10.29 4.11 10.83
CA THR A 183 10.27 2.69 11.21
C THR A 183 10.62 2.53 12.69
N GLY A 184 9.78 1.80 13.41
CA GLY A 184 9.88 1.59 14.85
C GLY A 184 9.27 2.72 15.71
N ASN A 185 8.69 3.77 15.11
CA ASN A 185 7.93 4.77 15.85
C ASN A 185 6.66 4.15 16.43
N ILE A 186 6.35 4.52 17.68
CA ILE A 186 5.26 3.96 18.47
C ILE A 186 4.20 5.03 18.67
N THR A 187 2.94 4.69 18.40
CA THR A 187 1.77 5.55 18.67
C THR A 187 0.74 4.78 19.48
N TRP A 188 0.39 5.31 20.64
CA TRP A 188 -0.65 4.74 21.51
C TRP A 188 -2.02 5.25 21.07
N ILE A 189 -3.00 4.34 21.03
CA ILE A 189 -4.40 4.63 20.74
C ILE A 189 -5.23 4.19 21.93
N ASN A 190 -5.85 5.17 22.56
CA ASN A 190 -6.77 5.01 23.67
C ASN A 190 -8.21 5.09 23.19
#